data_ddac03ba03771100b85ed760b31bc877
#
_entry.id   ddac03ba03771100b85ed760b31bc877
#
_cell.length_a   1.000
_cell.length_b   1.000
_cell.length_c   1.000
_cell.angle_alpha   90.00
_cell.angle_beta   90.00
_cell.angle_gamma   90.00
#
_symmetry.space_group_name_H-M   'P 1'
#
loop_
_entity.id
_entity.type
_entity.pdbx_description
1 polymer ?
#
loop_
_entity_poly.entity_id
_entity_poly.type
_entity_poly.pdbx_seq_one_letter_code
_entity_poly.pdbx_strand_id
1 'polypeptide(L)'
;MSEFQLVTRFQPAGDQPEAIRLMVEGIEAGLAHQTLLGVTGSGKTFSIANVIAQVQRPTLVLAPNKTLAAQLYGEFKAFFPNNAVEYFVSYYDYYQPEAYVPSSDTFIEKDASINDHIEQMRLSATKALLERKDAIIVTTVSCIYGLGSPETYLKMVLHVDRGDKLDQRALLRRLADLQYTRNDMDFARATFRVRGDVIDIYPAESDLEAIRIELFDDEVESISAFDPLTGEVIRKLPRFTFYPKSHYVTPRETLLDAIEGIKVELQERLEYLRSNNKLVEAQRLEQRTRFDLEMILELGYCNGIENYSRYLSGRPAGAAPPTLYDYLPADALLVIDESHVSVPQVGAMYKGDRSRKETLVEYGFRLPSALDNRPMRFDEWEGVSPQTIFVSATPGNYEAEHAGRVVEQVVRPTGLVDPQVEVRPALTQVDDLLSEITKRVACLLYTSPSPRDS
;
A
#
# COMPACT_ATOMS: atom_id res chain seq x y z
N MET A 1 16.67 8.93 17.69
CA MET A 1 16.14 8.35 16.41
C MET A 1 16.36 6.85 16.54
N SER A 2 15.35 6.06 16.28
CA SER A 2 15.47 4.60 16.34
C SER A 2 16.32 4.12 15.16
N GLU A 3 17.28 3.23 15.44
CA GLU A 3 18.11 2.58 14.43
C GLU A 3 17.54 1.18 14.15
N PHE A 4 17.78 0.66 12.94
CA PHE A 4 17.46 -0.72 12.63
C PHE A 4 18.31 -1.66 13.47
N GLN A 5 17.64 -2.53 14.23
CA GLN A 5 18.27 -3.54 15.10
C GLN A 5 17.95 -4.94 14.57
N LEU A 6 18.90 -5.53 13.86
CA LEU A 6 18.77 -6.90 13.37
C LEU A 6 18.87 -7.89 14.52
N VAL A 7 17.80 -8.65 14.74
CA VAL A 7 17.73 -9.71 15.75
C VAL A 7 17.72 -11.07 15.05
N THR A 8 18.79 -11.84 15.19
CA THR A 8 18.92 -13.12 14.53
C THR A 8 19.84 -14.07 15.30
N ARG A 9 19.62 -15.38 15.16
CA ARG A 9 20.50 -16.44 15.67
C ARG A 9 21.53 -16.85 14.61
N PHE A 10 21.34 -16.43 13.38
CA PHE A 10 22.18 -16.82 12.25
C PHE A 10 23.31 -15.80 12.04
N GLN A 11 24.41 -16.31 11.53
CA GLN A 11 25.53 -15.49 11.02
C GLN A 11 25.59 -15.64 9.50
N PRO A 12 25.95 -14.60 8.76
CA PRO A 12 26.17 -14.71 7.33
C PRO A 12 27.20 -15.80 7.02
N ALA A 13 26.86 -16.66 6.07
CA ALA A 13 27.69 -17.81 5.66
C ALA A 13 27.68 -18.02 4.15
N GLY A 14 28.61 -18.82 3.63
CA GLY A 14 28.78 -19.00 2.18
C GLY A 14 29.12 -17.69 1.49
N ASP A 15 28.38 -17.33 0.45
CA ASP A 15 28.58 -16.09 -0.32
C ASP A 15 27.97 -14.86 0.35
N GLN A 16 27.12 -15.03 1.41
CA GLN A 16 26.38 -13.94 2.06
C GLN A 16 27.28 -12.82 2.57
N PRO A 17 28.40 -13.08 3.30
CA PRO A 17 29.25 -12.00 3.80
C PRO A 17 29.78 -11.08 2.69
N GLU A 18 30.23 -11.66 1.59
CA GLU A 18 30.74 -10.91 0.44
C GLU A 18 29.63 -10.19 -0.30
N ALA A 19 28.47 -10.84 -0.47
CA ALA A 19 27.32 -10.24 -1.11
C ALA A 19 26.82 -9.01 -0.34
N ILE A 20 26.70 -9.10 0.99
CA ILE A 20 26.31 -7.98 1.86
C ILE A 20 27.33 -6.84 1.73
N ARG A 21 28.63 -7.13 1.83
CA ARG A 21 29.69 -6.12 1.73
C ARG A 21 29.61 -5.37 0.39
N LEU A 22 29.52 -6.09 -0.73
CA LEU A 22 29.46 -5.50 -2.07
C LEU A 22 28.20 -4.66 -2.29
N MET A 23 27.05 -5.09 -1.78
CA MET A 23 25.80 -4.32 -1.88
C MET A 23 25.88 -3.03 -1.06
N VAL A 24 26.40 -3.08 0.16
CA VAL A 24 26.58 -1.88 1.00
C VAL A 24 27.54 -0.90 0.34
N GLU A 25 28.70 -1.35 -0.11
CA GLU A 25 29.66 -0.52 -0.85
C GLU A 25 29.04 0.14 -2.10
N GLY A 26 28.21 -0.60 -2.84
CA GLY A 26 27.53 -0.04 -3.99
C GLY A 26 26.51 1.04 -3.64
N ILE A 27 25.77 0.87 -2.54
CA ILE A 27 24.85 1.89 -2.03
C ILE A 27 25.62 3.14 -1.59
N GLU A 28 26.71 2.99 -0.84
CA GLU A 28 27.56 4.09 -0.37
C GLU A 28 28.27 4.81 -1.52
N ALA A 29 28.63 4.07 -2.57
CA ALA A 29 29.20 4.64 -3.79
C ALA A 29 28.18 5.35 -4.70
N GLY A 30 26.87 5.32 -4.33
CA GLY A 30 25.81 6.00 -5.07
C GLY A 30 25.36 5.26 -6.34
N LEU A 31 25.60 3.96 -6.49
CA LEU A 31 25.06 3.19 -7.61
C LEU A 31 23.53 3.24 -7.60
N ALA A 32 22.94 3.68 -8.70
CA ALA A 32 21.48 3.78 -8.81
C ALA A 32 20.81 2.39 -8.73
N HIS A 33 21.41 1.38 -9.36
CA HIS A 33 20.85 0.04 -9.42
C HIS A 33 21.95 -1.01 -9.20
N GLN A 34 21.61 -2.07 -8.46
CA GLN A 34 22.43 -3.26 -8.24
C GLN A 34 21.55 -4.51 -8.33
N THR A 35 22.12 -5.63 -8.73
CA THR A 35 21.40 -6.92 -8.79
C THR A 35 22.03 -7.91 -7.82
N LEU A 36 21.23 -8.47 -6.90
CA LEU A 36 21.56 -9.67 -6.14
C LEU A 36 21.08 -10.89 -6.92
N LEU A 37 22.00 -11.56 -7.59
CA LEU A 37 21.77 -12.82 -8.28
C LEU A 37 21.89 -13.95 -7.26
N GLY A 38 20.77 -14.42 -6.72
CA GLY A 38 20.81 -15.43 -5.68
C GLY A 38 19.89 -16.60 -5.96
N VAL A 39 20.42 -17.82 -5.91
CA VAL A 39 19.62 -19.03 -6.07
C VAL A 39 18.56 -19.18 -4.98
N THR A 40 17.50 -19.92 -5.28
CA THR A 40 16.45 -20.22 -4.29
C THR A 40 17.06 -20.97 -3.10
N GLY A 41 16.75 -20.50 -1.88
CA GLY A 41 17.29 -21.09 -0.65
C GLY A 41 18.69 -20.62 -0.26
N SER A 42 19.30 -19.65 -0.97
CA SER A 42 20.58 -19.04 -0.56
C SER A 42 20.45 -18.05 0.60
N GLY A 43 19.23 -17.70 1.02
CA GLY A 43 18.99 -16.74 2.11
C GLY A 43 19.06 -15.28 1.66
N LYS A 44 18.56 -14.95 0.47
CA LYS A 44 18.51 -13.59 -0.07
C LYS A 44 17.89 -12.58 0.88
N THR A 45 16.72 -12.92 1.47
CA THR A 45 16.04 -12.05 2.45
C THR A 45 16.93 -11.72 3.66
N PHE A 46 17.67 -12.71 4.15
CA PHE A 46 18.62 -12.52 5.25
C PHE A 46 19.77 -11.58 4.86
N SER A 47 20.31 -11.72 3.65
CA SER A 47 21.35 -10.82 3.15
C SER A 47 20.83 -9.39 3.01
N ILE A 48 19.63 -9.20 2.47
CA ILE A 48 18.98 -7.88 2.39
C ILE A 48 18.72 -7.29 3.79
N ALA A 49 18.27 -8.10 4.76
CA ALA A 49 18.11 -7.63 6.14
C ALA A 49 19.43 -7.13 6.75
N ASN A 50 20.53 -7.82 6.48
CA ASN A 50 21.87 -7.35 6.89
C ASN A 50 22.30 -6.06 6.18
N VAL A 51 21.98 -5.89 4.91
CA VAL A 51 22.24 -4.63 4.18
C VAL A 51 21.42 -3.49 4.80
N ILE A 52 20.12 -3.67 5.04
CA ILE A 52 19.26 -2.65 5.69
C ILE A 52 19.83 -2.25 7.06
N ALA A 53 20.23 -3.25 7.87
CA ALA A 53 20.81 -3.00 9.20
C ALA A 53 22.13 -2.23 9.15
N GLN A 54 22.91 -2.32 8.07
CA GLN A 54 24.17 -1.58 7.91
C GLN A 54 23.95 -0.18 7.34
N VAL A 55 23.10 -0.04 6.34
CA VAL A 55 22.89 1.25 5.66
C VAL A 55 21.93 2.18 6.42
N GLN A 56 21.12 1.66 7.36
CA GLN A 56 20.23 2.43 8.22
C GLN A 56 19.27 3.35 7.48
N ARG A 57 18.69 2.89 6.35
CA ARG A 57 17.81 3.68 5.50
C ARG A 57 16.40 3.11 5.47
N PRO A 58 15.34 3.94 5.49
CA PRO A 58 13.98 3.48 5.25
C PRO A 58 13.91 2.68 3.95
N THR A 59 13.23 1.55 3.96
CA THR A 59 13.27 0.61 2.84
C THR A 59 11.87 0.23 2.37
N LEU A 60 11.64 0.32 1.06
CA LEU A 60 10.47 -0.22 0.38
C LEU A 60 10.84 -1.57 -0.25
N VAL A 61 10.11 -2.62 0.07
CA VAL A 61 10.31 -3.97 -0.48
C VAL A 61 9.13 -4.31 -1.38
N LEU A 62 9.36 -4.38 -2.69
CA LEU A 62 8.34 -4.71 -3.70
C LEU A 62 8.36 -6.20 -4.00
N ALA A 63 7.25 -6.88 -3.75
CA ALA A 63 7.04 -8.30 -4.03
C ALA A 63 6.05 -8.50 -5.20
N PRO A 64 6.14 -9.59 -5.98
CA PRO A 64 5.32 -9.80 -7.17
C PRO A 64 3.84 -10.11 -6.86
N ASN A 65 3.52 -10.57 -5.65
CA ASN A 65 2.14 -10.88 -5.26
C ASN A 65 1.94 -10.81 -3.74
N LYS A 66 0.67 -10.86 -3.29
CA LYS A 66 0.30 -10.77 -1.86
C LYS A 66 0.90 -11.90 -1.00
N THR A 67 0.99 -13.12 -1.53
CA THR A 67 1.50 -14.27 -0.79
C THR A 67 2.98 -14.11 -0.46
N LEU A 68 3.80 -13.76 -1.46
CA LEU A 68 5.23 -13.49 -1.25
C LEU A 68 5.45 -12.23 -0.41
N ALA A 69 4.62 -11.20 -0.58
CA ALA A 69 4.67 -10.02 0.28
C ALA A 69 4.38 -10.38 1.75
N ALA A 70 3.40 -11.24 2.02
CA ALA A 70 3.08 -11.69 3.38
C ALA A 70 4.24 -12.51 3.98
N GLN A 71 4.87 -13.37 3.19
CA GLN A 71 6.06 -14.13 3.62
C GLN A 71 7.20 -13.17 3.98
N LEU A 72 7.56 -12.24 3.08
CA LEU A 72 8.63 -11.26 3.31
C LEU A 72 8.32 -10.38 4.53
N TYR A 73 7.07 -9.94 4.69
CA TYR A 73 6.64 -9.20 5.87
C TYR A 73 6.91 -9.99 7.16
N GLY A 74 6.54 -11.27 7.20
CA GLY A 74 6.80 -12.14 8.35
C GLY A 74 8.28 -12.32 8.63
N GLU A 75 9.10 -12.54 7.59
CA GLU A 75 10.56 -12.67 7.70
C GLU A 75 11.20 -11.37 8.22
N PHE A 76 10.89 -10.21 7.63
CA PHE A 76 11.41 -8.92 8.10
C PHE A 76 10.93 -8.57 9.51
N LYS A 77 9.68 -8.88 9.86
CA LYS A 77 9.16 -8.70 11.23
C LYS A 77 9.93 -9.51 12.25
N ALA A 78 10.33 -10.74 11.89
CA ALA A 78 11.16 -11.59 12.74
C ALA A 78 12.60 -11.05 12.86
N PHE A 79 13.17 -10.49 11.78
CA PHE A 79 14.51 -9.89 11.80
C PHE A 79 14.56 -8.53 12.51
N PHE A 80 13.49 -7.75 12.47
CA PHE A 80 13.40 -6.40 13.01
C PHE A 80 12.20 -6.23 13.97
N PRO A 81 12.13 -7.00 15.06
CA PRO A 81 10.96 -7.02 15.96
C PRO A 81 10.72 -5.68 16.67
N ASN A 82 11.74 -4.82 16.78
CA ASN A 82 11.70 -3.52 17.47
C ASN A 82 11.53 -2.33 16.50
N ASN A 83 11.55 -2.57 15.20
CA ASN A 83 11.44 -1.55 14.17
C ASN A 83 10.05 -1.56 13.50
N ALA A 84 9.74 -0.53 12.72
CA ALA A 84 8.49 -0.47 11.99
C ALA A 84 8.57 -1.32 10.72
N VAL A 85 8.13 -2.57 10.80
CA VAL A 85 7.93 -3.41 9.63
C VAL A 85 6.42 -3.43 9.32
N GLU A 86 6.05 -2.92 8.16
CA GLU A 86 4.68 -2.63 7.78
C GLU A 86 4.30 -3.31 6.46
N TYR A 87 3.00 -3.53 6.27
CA TYR A 87 2.47 -4.25 5.12
C TYR A 87 1.54 -3.35 4.30
N PHE A 88 1.83 -3.18 3.02
CA PHE A 88 1.08 -2.29 2.14
C PHE A 88 0.72 -2.97 0.82
N VAL A 89 -0.39 -3.68 0.80
CA VAL A 89 -0.90 -4.36 -0.41
C VAL A 89 -2.31 -3.88 -0.75
N SER A 90 -2.90 -4.38 -1.83
CA SER A 90 -4.30 -4.08 -2.14
C SER A 90 -5.22 -4.57 -1.02
N TYR A 91 -6.06 -3.68 -0.50
CA TYR A 91 -7.01 -3.98 0.58
C TYR A 91 -8.29 -4.69 0.13
N TYR A 92 -8.39 -5.03 -1.16
CA TYR A 92 -9.52 -5.79 -1.67
C TYR A 92 -9.29 -7.29 -1.53
N ASP A 93 -10.24 -8.01 -0.88
CA ASP A 93 -10.33 -9.46 -0.95
C ASP A 93 -10.93 -9.89 -2.28
N TYR A 94 -11.91 -9.14 -2.75
CA TYR A 94 -12.49 -9.25 -4.07
C TYR A 94 -12.57 -7.87 -4.71
N TYR A 95 -12.25 -7.79 -6.01
CA TYR A 95 -12.32 -6.55 -6.76
C TYR A 95 -12.75 -6.78 -8.21
N GLN A 96 -13.91 -6.28 -8.54
CA GLN A 96 -14.38 -6.14 -9.91
C GLN A 96 -14.43 -4.64 -10.26
N PRO A 97 -13.53 -4.15 -11.13
CA PRO A 97 -13.57 -2.75 -11.54
C PRO A 97 -14.84 -2.47 -12.36
N GLU A 98 -15.33 -1.24 -12.24
CA GLU A 98 -16.39 -0.80 -13.16
C GLU A 98 -15.92 -0.86 -14.61
N ALA A 99 -16.78 -1.30 -15.50
CA ALA A 99 -16.47 -1.37 -16.91
C ALA A 99 -17.75 -1.21 -17.74
N TYR A 100 -17.60 -0.81 -18.99
CA TYR A 100 -18.70 -0.79 -19.93
C TYR A 100 -18.32 -1.56 -21.20
N VAL A 101 -19.22 -2.41 -21.66
CA VAL A 101 -19.07 -3.23 -22.87
C VAL A 101 -20.02 -2.69 -23.94
N PRO A 102 -19.55 -1.84 -24.88
CA PRO A 102 -20.42 -1.17 -25.86
C PRO A 102 -21.18 -2.13 -26.77
N SER A 103 -20.57 -3.27 -27.10
CA SER A 103 -21.17 -4.26 -28.01
C SER A 103 -22.46 -4.93 -27.47
N SER A 104 -22.60 -5.00 -26.14
CA SER A 104 -23.76 -5.57 -25.45
C SER A 104 -24.55 -4.55 -24.64
N ASP A 105 -24.17 -3.27 -24.69
CA ASP A 105 -24.74 -2.19 -23.86
C ASP A 105 -24.80 -2.59 -22.37
N THR A 106 -23.73 -3.23 -21.89
CA THR A 106 -23.68 -3.77 -20.53
C THR A 106 -22.75 -2.92 -19.67
N PHE A 107 -23.28 -2.29 -18.64
CA PHE A 107 -22.49 -1.67 -17.59
C PHE A 107 -22.22 -2.68 -16.46
N ILE A 108 -20.96 -2.88 -16.15
CA ILE A 108 -20.51 -3.69 -15.03
C ILE A 108 -20.21 -2.71 -13.89
N GLU A 109 -21.02 -2.78 -12.84
CA GLU A 109 -20.82 -1.95 -11.67
C GLU A 109 -19.56 -2.37 -10.90
N LYS A 110 -18.89 -1.39 -10.24
CA LYS A 110 -17.79 -1.71 -9.33
C LYS A 110 -18.31 -2.55 -8.19
N ASP A 111 -17.76 -3.75 -8.02
CA ASP A 111 -18.01 -4.61 -6.87
C ASP A 111 -16.71 -4.89 -6.15
N ALA A 112 -16.67 -4.69 -4.85
CA ALA A 112 -15.46 -4.83 -4.07
C ALA A 112 -15.77 -5.21 -2.62
N SER A 113 -15.04 -6.19 -2.11
CA SER A 113 -15.00 -6.51 -0.69
C SER A 113 -13.69 -5.97 -0.11
N ILE A 114 -13.81 -5.07 0.85
CA ILE A 114 -12.66 -4.45 1.53
C ILE A 114 -12.31 -5.29 2.74
N ASN A 115 -11.01 -5.57 2.89
CA ASN A 115 -10.44 -6.17 4.09
C ASN A 115 -10.01 -5.05 5.04
N ASP A 116 -10.78 -4.85 6.11
CA ASP A 116 -10.56 -3.79 7.10
C ASP A 116 -9.19 -3.90 7.79
N HIS A 117 -8.68 -5.11 7.98
CA HIS A 117 -7.37 -5.31 8.59
C HIS A 117 -6.24 -4.88 7.64
N ILE A 118 -6.34 -5.20 6.35
CA ILE A 118 -5.34 -4.73 5.36
C ILE A 118 -5.44 -3.21 5.18
N GLU A 119 -6.64 -2.63 5.23
CA GLU A 119 -6.80 -1.18 5.20
C GLU A 119 -6.09 -0.51 6.38
N GLN A 120 -6.27 -1.03 7.58
CA GLN A 120 -5.57 -0.59 8.79
C GLN A 120 -4.04 -0.69 8.64
N MET A 121 -3.52 -1.81 8.13
CA MET A 121 -2.08 -1.99 7.90
C MET A 121 -1.52 -0.96 6.91
N ARG A 122 -2.30 -0.58 5.89
CA ARG A 122 -1.91 0.49 4.93
C ARG A 122 -1.82 1.86 5.61
N LEU A 123 -2.75 2.18 6.49
CA LEU A 123 -2.71 3.42 7.29
C LEU A 123 -1.51 3.42 8.23
N SER A 124 -1.23 2.29 8.89
CA SER A 124 -0.04 2.11 9.72
C SER A 124 1.25 2.31 8.92
N ALA A 125 1.33 1.75 7.70
CA ALA A 125 2.49 1.89 6.84
C ALA A 125 2.78 3.36 6.45
N THR A 126 1.77 4.11 6.05
CA THR A 126 1.95 5.54 5.72
C THR A 126 2.31 6.37 6.95
N LYS A 127 1.69 6.10 8.10
CA LYS A 127 2.07 6.73 9.39
C LYS A 127 3.54 6.44 9.72
N ALA A 128 3.98 5.19 9.60
CA ALA A 128 5.36 4.80 9.87
C ALA A 128 6.35 5.56 8.98
N LEU A 129 6.07 5.73 7.68
CA LEU A 129 6.90 6.53 6.76
C LEU A 129 6.98 8.02 7.15
N LEU A 130 5.90 8.57 7.71
CA LEU A 130 5.85 9.97 8.12
C LEU A 130 6.51 10.24 9.48
N GLU A 131 6.50 9.26 10.40
CA GLU A 131 6.97 9.46 11.77
C GLU A 131 8.35 8.83 12.05
N ARG A 132 8.77 7.80 11.29
CA ARG A 132 9.92 6.96 11.60
C ARG A 132 10.93 6.90 10.46
N LYS A 133 12.21 6.81 10.84
CA LYS A 133 13.31 6.59 9.90
C LYS A 133 13.71 5.12 9.78
N ASP A 134 13.24 4.28 10.69
CA ASP A 134 13.51 2.85 10.77
C ASP A 134 12.29 2.04 10.28
N ALA A 135 11.73 2.44 9.12
CA ALA A 135 10.57 1.80 8.52
C ALA A 135 10.96 0.89 7.34
N ILE A 136 10.44 -0.34 7.34
CA ILE A 136 10.46 -1.28 6.21
C ILE A 136 9.02 -1.49 5.77
N ILE A 137 8.70 -1.12 4.55
CA ILE A 137 7.37 -1.30 3.99
C ILE A 137 7.41 -2.43 2.96
N VAL A 138 6.73 -3.54 3.23
CA VAL A 138 6.58 -4.63 2.27
C VAL A 138 5.32 -4.43 1.46
N THR A 139 5.45 -4.37 0.14
CA THR A 139 4.37 -4.00 -0.77
C THR A 139 4.30 -4.90 -2.00
N THR A 140 3.26 -4.71 -2.79
CA THR A 140 3.12 -5.24 -4.15
C THR A 140 2.97 -4.07 -5.13
N VAL A 141 2.72 -4.35 -6.40
CA VAL A 141 2.45 -3.34 -7.42
C VAL A 141 1.35 -2.33 -7.03
N SER A 142 0.60 -2.59 -5.95
CA SER A 142 -0.37 -1.63 -5.40
C SER A 142 0.26 -0.29 -4.95
N CYS A 143 1.57 -0.25 -4.73
CA CYS A 143 2.30 0.98 -4.36
C CYS A 143 2.34 2.05 -5.46
N ILE A 144 2.13 1.69 -6.73
CA ILE A 144 2.09 2.65 -7.85
C ILE A 144 0.69 3.21 -8.13
N TYR A 145 -0.33 2.77 -7.37
CA TYR A 145 -1.70 3.28 -7.49
C TYR A 145 -1.92 4.48 -6.58
N GLY A 146 -2.93 5.29 -6.96
CA GLY A 146 -3.26 6.53 -6.28
C GLY A 146 -3.56 6.36 -4.79
N LEU A 147 -3.00 7.29 -4.03
CA LEU A 147 -3.29 7.59 -2.63
C LEU A 147 -3.67 9.07 -2.50
N GLY A 148 -4.06 9.51 -1.32
CA GLY A 148 -4.12 10.92 -1.00
C GLY A 148 -2.71 11.54 -0.96
N SER A 149 -2.61 12.86 -1.23
CA SER A 149 -1.34 13.58 -1.12
C SER A 149 -0.82 13.58 0.32
N PRO A 150 0.48 13.28 0.56
CA PRO A 150 1.05 13.34 1.90
C PRO A 150 0.94 14.73 2.53
N GLU A 151 1.05 15.82 1.75
CA GLU A 151 0.89 17.19 2.26
C GLU A 151 -0.53 17.45 2.74
N THR A 152 -1.54 16.99 1.97
CA THR A 152 -2.95 17.10 2.34
C THR A 152 -3.27 16.23 3.54
N TYR A 153 -2.74 15.01 3.57
CA TYR A 153 -2.90 14.06 4.68
C TYR A 153 -2.32 14.60 5.98
N LEU A 154 -1.12 15.21 5.94
CA LEU A 154 -0.49 15.83 7.10
C LEU A 154 -1.24 17.07 7.63
N LYS A 155 -1.92 17.84 6.76
CA LYS A 155 -2.78 18.96 7.19
C LYS A 155 -4.00 18.48 7.99
N MET A 156 -4.37 17.21 7.82
CA MET A 156 -5.54 16.64 8.50
C MET A 156 -5.20 15.97 9.82
N VAL A 157 -3.94 15.78 10.20
CA VAL A 157 -3.60 15.19 11.51
C VAL A 157 -4.06 16.08 12.67
N LEU A 158 -4.38 15.44 13.78
CA LEU A 158 -4.74 16.10 15.02
C LEU A 158 -3.70 15.75 16.11
N HIS A 159 -2.91 16.74 16.51
CA HIS A 159 -1.98 16.62 17.62
C HIS A 159 -2.66 17.03 18.92
N VAL A 160 -2.45 16.25 19.97
CA VAL A 160 -2.91 16.56 21.34
C VAL A 160 -1.74 16.33 22.28
N ASP A 161 -1.36 17.37 23.00
CA ASP A 161 -0.37 17.32 24.06
C ASP A 161 -1.04 17.43 25.43
N ARG A 162 -0.48 16.76 26.44
CA ARG A 162 -0.93 16.93 27.83
C ARG A 162 -0.68 18.38 28.26
N GLY A 163 -1.69 19.02 28.83
CA GLY A 163 -1.67 20.42 29.24
C GLY A 163 -2.17 21.40 28.17
N ASP A 164 -2.56 20.88 26.97
CA ASP A 164 -3.18 21.74 25.96
C ASP A 164 -4.53 22.25 26.45
N LYS A 165 -4.83 23.53 26.12
CA LYS A 165 -6.17 24.06 26.26
C LYS A 165 -7.01 23.67 25.05
N LEU A 166 -8.01 22.83 25.27
CA LEU A 166 -8.75 22.18 24.21
C LEU A 166 -10.27 22.16 24.52
N ASP A 167 -11.04 22.97 23.78
CA ASP A 167 -12.49 22.88 23.82
C ASP A 167 -12.96 21.50 23.33
N GLN A 168 -13.70 20.78 24.15
CA GLN A 168 -14.24 19.47 23.84
C GLN A 168 -15.01 19.45 22.50
N ARG A 169 -15.86 20.47 22.25
CA ARG A 169 -16.64 20.54 21.00
C ARG A 169 -15.76 20.73 19.79
N ALA A 170 -14.69 21.51 19.91
CA ALA A 170 -13.69 21.71 18.84
C ALA A 170 -12.95 20.40 18.56
N LEU A 171 -12.56 19.65 19.59
CA LEU A 171 -11.94 18.33 19.45
C LEU A 171 -12.87 17.37 18.71
N LEU A 172 -14.13 17.25 19.14
CA LEU A 172 -15.11 16.34 18.52
C LEU A 172 -15.39 16.71 17.05
N ARG A 173 -15.46 18.02 16.75
CA ARG A 173 -15.58 18.49 15.35
C ARG A 173 -14.36 18.10 14.54
N ARG A 174 -13.16 18.26 15.08
CA ARG A 174 -11.93 17.88 14.41
C ARG A 174 -11.85 16.38 14.14
N LEU A 175 -12.32 15.53 15.09
CA LEU A 175 -12.43 14.08 14.85
C LEU A 175 -13.43 13.76 13.73
N ALA A 176 -14.56 14.47 13.65
CA ALA A 176 -15.50 14.32 12.55
C ALA A 176 -14.89 14.76 11.20
N ASP A 177 -14.09 15.83 11.16
CA ASP A 177 -13.33 16.26 9.97
C ASP A 177 -12.34 15.17 9.51
N LEU A 178 -11.76 14.41 10.46
CA LEU A 178 -10.91 13.25 10.19
C LEU A 178 -11.70 12.00 9.76
N GLN A 179 -13.04 12.13 9.63
CA GLN A 179 -14.00 11.06 9.32
C GLN A 179 -14.11 9.97 10.39
N TYR A 180 -13.76 10.27 11.65
CA TYR A 180 -14.12 9.42 12.78
C TYR A 180 -15.60 9.52 13.08
N THR A 181 -16.21 8.40 13.43
CA THR A 181 -17.65 8.34 13.73
C THR A 181 -17.87 8.24 15.25
N ARG A 182 -18.78 9.05 15.79
CA ARG A 182 -19.19 8.85 17.18
C ARG A 182 -20.01 7.58 17.31
N ASN A 183 -19.57 6.67 18.17
CA ASN A 183 -20.31 5.46 18.48
C ASN A 183 -20.07 5.08 19.95
N ASP A 184 -21.09 5.32 20.77
CA ASP A 184 -21.02 5.06 22.21
C ASP A 184 -21.31 3.58 22.56
N MET A 185 -21.86 2.80 21.61
CA MET A 185 -22.29 1.40 21.80
C MET A 185 -21.28 0.40 21.25
N ASP A 186 -20.80 0.62 20.02
CA ASP A 186 -19.85 -0.24 19.35
C ASP A 186 -18.55 0.54 19.13
N PHE A 187 -17.58 0.28 20.01
CA PHE A 187 -16.30 0.97 20.01
C PHE A 187 -15.28 0.22 19.13
N ALA A 188 -15.24 0.61 17.87
CA ALA A 188 -14.40 0.01 16.82
C ALA A 188 -13.37 1.01 16.28
N ARG A 189 -12.49 0.57 15.40
CA ARG A 189 -11.51 1.45 14.72
C ARG A 189 -12.18 2.64 14.03
N ALA A 190 -11.52 3.78 14.05
CA ALA A 190 -12.02 5.05 13.53
C ALA A 190 -13.36 5.49 14.14
N THR A 191 -13.63 5.08 15.39
CA THR A 191 -14.74 5.63 16.19
C THR A 191 -14.22 6.34 17.44
N PHE A 192 -15.09 7.18 18.00
CA PHE A 192 -14.87 7.77 19.31
C PHE A 192 -16.16 7.74 20.12
N ARG A 193 -16.02 7.73 21.45
CA ARG A 193 -17.12 7.83 22.40
C ARG A 193 -16.81 8.87 23.46
N VAL A 194 -17.85 9.46 24.03
CA VAL A 194 -17.74 10.56 24.99
C VAL A 194 -18.55 10.26 26.24
N ARG A 195 -17.90 10.35 27.41
CA ARG A 195 -18.51 10.15 28.71
C ARG A 195 -18.10 11.27 29.67
N GLY A 196 -18.87 12.35 29.71
CA GLY A 196 -18.50 13.56 30.45
C GLY A 196 -17.22 14.16 29.85
N ASP A 197 -16.20 14.34 30.67
CA ASP A 197 -14.91 14.92 30.29
C ASP A 197 -13.90 13.87 29.76
N VAL A 198 -14.35 12.62 29.60
CA VAL A 198 -13.55 11.51 29.07
C VAL A 198 -13.93 11.23 27.64
N ILE A 199 -12.94 11.26 26.74
CA ILE A 199 -13.06 10.98 25.31
C ILE A 199 -12.17 9.78 24.98
N ASP A 200 -12.79 8.67 24.62
CA ASP A 200 -12.09 7.48 24.12
C ASP A 200 -12.12 7.50 22.59
N ILE A 201 -10.96 7.35 21.97
CA ILE A 201 -10.77 7.38 20.53
C ILE A 201 -10.03 6.12 20.10
N TYR A 202 -10.55 5.38 19.13
CA TYR A 202 -9.88 4.23 18.57
C TYR A 202 -9.21 4.63 17.24
N PRO A 203 -7.86 4.81 17.20
CA PRO A 203 -7.17 5.26 15.99
C PRO A 203 -7.41 4.32 14.82
N ALA A 204 -7.53 4.88 13.62
CA ALA A 204 -7.82 4.12 12.40
C ALA A 204 -6.70 3.14 12.01
N GLU A 205 -5.47 3.48 12.35
CA GLU A 205 -4.26 2.70 12.07
C GLU A 205 -3.89 1.72 13.19
N SER A 206 -4.56 1.78 14.35
CA SER A 206 -4.24 0.94 15.51
C SER A 206 -4.95 -0.41 15.44
N ASP A 207 -4.26 -1.47 15.86
CA ASP A 207 -4.80 -2.83 15.95
C ASP A 207 -5.27 -3.17 17.38
N LEU A 208 -4.50 -2.76 18.38
CA LEU A 208 -4.64 -3.25 19.75
C LEU A 208 -4.92 -2.17 20.79
N GLU A 209 -4.70 -0.91 20.47
CA GLU A 209 -4.72 0.16 21.47
C GLU A 209 -5.69 1.27 21.07
N ALA A 210 -6.50 1.69 22.01
CA ALA A 210 -7.30 2.93 21.94
C ALA A 210 -6.68 4.01 22.84
N ILE A 211 -7.03 5.25 22.58
CA ILE A 211 -6.51 6.43 23.28
C ILE A 211 -7.62 7.08 24.08
N ARG A 212 -7.36 7.31 25.35
CA ARG A 212 -8.23 8.05 26.26
C ARG A 212 -7.65 9.42 26.51
N ILE A 213 -8.46 10.46 26.31
CA ILE A 213 -8.18 11.84 26.68
C ILE A 213 -9.11 12.19 27.82
N GLU A 214 -8.56 12.65 28.94
CA GLU A 214 -9.30 13.15 30.08
C GLU A 214 -9.10 14.66 30.16
N LEU A 215 -10.21 15.40 30.18
CA LEU A 215 -10.21 16.85 30.28
C LEU A 215 -10.52 17.27 31.74
N PHE A 216 -9.87 18.31 32.18
CA PHE A 216 -10.28 19.05 33.38
C PHE A 216 -10.63 20.47 32.93
N ASP A 217 -11.92 20.78 32.89
CA ASP A 217 -12.47 22.00 32.29
C ASP A 217 -12.09 22.05 30.79
N ASP A 218 -11.24 22.96 30.37
CA ASP A 218 -10.73 23.09 28.99
C ASP A 218 -9.26 22.65 28.82
N GLU A 219 -8.69 21.95 29.81
CA GLU A 219 -7.30 21.50 29.77
C GLU A 219 -7.19 19.97 29.66
N VAL A 220 -6.30 19.48 28.84
CA VAL A 220 -5.97 18.05 28.72
C VAL A 220 -5.18 17.61 29.94
N GLU A 221 -5.85 17.01 30.93
CA GLU A 221 -5.25 16.54 32.18
C GLU A 221 -4.38 15.29 31.93
N SER A 222 -4.90 14.33 31.16
CA SER A 222 -4.19 13.11 30.86
C SER A 222 -4.49 12.56 29.48
N ILE A 223 -3.49 11.85 28.90
CA ILE A 223 -3.61 11.04 27.69
C ILE A 223 -3.08 9.65 28.06
N SER A 224 -3.86 8.61 27.76
CA SER A 224 -3.47 7.23 28.03
C SER A 224 -3.83 6.31 26.88
N ALA A 225 -2.95 5.35 26.58
CA ALA A 225 -3.25 4.20 25.76
C ALA A 225 -3.88 3.12 26.64
N PHE A 226 -4.97 2.50 26.16
CA PHE A 226 -5.69 1.47 26.87
C PHE A 226 -6.15 0.36 25.93
N ASP A 227 -6.38 -0.83 26.47
CA ASP A 227 -6.95 -1.95 25.74
C ASP A 227 -8.45 -1.69 25.50
N PRO A 228 -8.93 -1.60 24.25
CA PRO A 228 -10.33 -1.27 23.96
C PRO A 228 -11.31 -2.34 24.42
N LEU A 229 -10.86 -3.59 24.63
CA LEU A 229 -11.70 -4.71 25.06
C LEU A 229 -11.87 -4.73 26.58
N THR A 230 -10.77 -4.59 27.32
CA THR A 230 -10.77 -4.67 28.79
C THR A 230 -10.96 -3.31 29.46
N GLY A 231 -10.57 -2.23 28.78
CA GLY A 231 -10.53 -0.87 29.32
C GLY A 231 -9.32 -0.59 30.21
N GLU A 232 -8.39 -1.55 30.35
CA GLU A 232 -7.18 -1.39 31.17
C GLU A 232 -6.18 -0.42 30.53
N VAL A 233 -5.66 0.51 31.34
CA VAL A 233 -4.64 1.46 30.90
C VAL A 233 -3.30 0.74 30.74
N ILE A 234 -2.77 0.76 29.51
CA ILE A 234 -1.49 0.15 29.17
C ILE A 234 -0.34 1.10 29.57
N ARG A 235 -0.44 2.39 29.19
CA ARG A 235 0.55 3.42 29.52
C ARG A 235 0.00 4.82 29.40
N LYS A 236 0.62 5.77 30.13
CA LYS A 236 0.37 7.21 29.97
C LYS A 236 1.25 7.78 28.87
N LEU A 237 0.71 8.73 28.12
CA LEU A 237 1.37 9.38 27.00
C LEU A 237 1.52 10.88 27.26
N PRO A 238 2.64 11.51 26.92
CA PRO A 238 2.79 12.95 26.97
C PRO A 238 2.05 13.65 25.82
N ARG A 239 1.91 12.97 24.68
CA ARG A 239 1.23 13.44 23.46
C ARG A 239 0.72 12.28 22.64
N PHE A 240 -0.24 12.55 21.75
CA PHE A 240 -0.68 11.63 20.71
C PHE A 240 -1.06 12.37 19.44
N THR A 241 -0.86 11.72 18.29
CA THR A 241 -1.23 12.23 16.96
C THR A 241 -2.27 11.30 16.35
N PHE A 242 -3.46 11.81 16.09
CA PHE A 242 -4.51 11.10 15.38
C PHE A 242 -4.40 11.35 13.89
N TYR A 243 -4.42 10.28 13.12
CA TYR A 243 -4.41 10.30 11.66
C TYR A 243 -5.84 10.14 11.10
N PRO A 244 -6.11 10.62 9.87
CA PRO A 244 -7.41 10.46 9.22
C PRO A 244 -7.81 8.99 9.05
N LYS A 245 -9.13 8.75 9.00
CA LYS A 245 -9.70 7.42 8.77
C LYS A 245 -9.29 6.80 7.42
N SER A 246 -9.02 7.61 6.42
CA SER A 246 -8.57 7.15 5.10
C SER A 246 -7.57 8.13 4.47
N HIS A 247 -6.84 7.67 3.45
CA HIS A 247 -5.89 8.49 2.70
C HIS A 247 -6.54 9.61 1.87
N TYR A 248 -7.86 9.54 1.63
CA TYR A 248 -8.60 10.51 0.83
C TYR A 248 -9.30 11.59 1.65
N VAL A 249 -9.07 11.64 2.96
CA VAL A 249 -9.59 12.73 3.79
C VAL A 249 -8.87 14.03 3.41
N THR A 250 -9.64 15.03 3.05
CA THR A 250 -9.16 16.28 2.45
C THR A 250 -9.72 17.47 3.21
N PRO A 251 -8.93 18.55 3.45
CA PRO A 251 -9.41 19.76 4.08
C PRO A 251 -10.64 20.35 3.36
N ARG A 252 -11.60 20.89 4.11
CA ARG A 252 -12.86 21.42 3.56
C ARG A 252 -12.64 22.49 2.49
N GLU A 253 -11.64 23.34 2.64
CA GLU A 253 -11.30 24.36 1.64
C GLU A 253 -10.92 23.71 0.31
N THR A 254 -10.04 22.71 0.34
CA THR A 254 -9.62 21.96 -0.85
C THR A 254 -10.80 21.20 -1.49
N LEU A 255 -11.75 20.70 -0.68
CA LEU A 255 -12.96 20.07 -1.20
C LEU A 255 -13.86 21.08 -1.93
N LEU A 256 -14.01 22.30 -1.40
CA LEU A 256 -14.81 23.33 -2.04
C LEU A 256 -14.21 23.78 -3.37
N ASP A 257 -12.88 23.96 -3.42
CA ASP A 257 -12.17 24.29 -4.67
C ASP A 257 -12.30 23.15 -5.69
N ALA A 258 -12.18 21.90 -5.24
CA ALA A 258 -12.37 20.74 -6.10
C ALA A 258 -13.79 20.66 -6.67
N ILE A 259 -14.82 20.94 -5.87
CA ILE A 259 -16.22 20.99 -6.30
C ILE A 259 -16.41 21.99 -7.45
N GLU A 260 -15.84 23.20 -7.32
CA GLU A 260 -15.95 24.22 -8.37
C GLU A 260 -15.23 23.78 -9.67
N GLY A 261 -14.02 23.20 -9.55
CA GLY A 261 -13.31 22.65 -10.70
C GLY A 261 -14.08 21.51 -11.41
N ILE A 262 -14.69 20.61 -10.63
CA ILE A 262 -15.51 19.50 -11.17
C ILE A 262 -16.76 20.04 -11.88
N LYS A 263 -17.42 21.09 -11.34
CA LYS A 263 -18.58 21.71 -11.98
C LYS A 263 -18.23 22.32 -13.34
N VAL A 264 -17.08 22.98 -13.44
CA VAL A 264 -16.59 23.54 -14.70
C VAL A 264 -16.36 22.44 -15.72
N GLU A 265 -15.60 21.39 -15.36
CA GLU A 265 -15.36 20.26 -16.26
C GLU A 265 -16.66 19.56 -16.67
N LEU A 266 -17.61 19.39 -15.75
CA LEU A 266 -18.90 18.81 -16.04
C LEU A 266 -19.64 19.63 -17.10
N GLN A 267 -19.69 20.95 -16.96
CA GLN A 267 -20.37 21.83 -17.91
C GLN A 267 -19.73 21.72 -19.30
N GLU A 268 -18.43 21.81 -19.40
CA GLU A 268 -17.68 21.67 -20.67
C GLU A 268 -17.96 20.30 -21.32
N ARG A 269 -17.94 19.22 -20.52
CA ARG A 269 -18.20 17.87 -21.03
C ARG A 269 -19.64 17.68 -21.49
N LEU A 270 -20.62 18.24 -20.78
CA LEU A 270 -22.03 18.21 -21.18
C LEU A 270 -22.26 18.95 -22.50
N GLU A 271 -21.65 20.11 -22.70
CA GLU A 271 -21.71 20.85 -23.96
C GLU A 271 -21.13 20.02 -25.11
N TYR A 272 -19.96 19.40 -24.89
CA TYR A 272 -19.36 18.49 -25.86
C TYR A 272 -20.28 17.30 -26.23
N LEU A 273 -20.84 16.62 -25.22
CA LEU A 273 -21.72 15.45 -25.46
C LEU A 273 -23.01 15.86 -26.19
N ARG A 274 -23.64 16.98 -25.80
CA ARG A 274 -24.86 17.49 -26.44
C ARG A 274 -24.61 17.94 -27.87
N SER A 275 -23.51 18.62 -28.14
CA SER A 275 -23.12 19.05 -29.49
C SER A 275 -22.82 17.88 -30.43
N ASN A 276 -22.40 16.74 -29.88
CA ASN A 276 -22.17 15.50 -30.62
C ASN A 276 -23.39 14.56 -30.61
N ASN A 277 -24.58 15.05 -30.20
CA ASN A 277 -25.83 14.30 -30.13
C ASN A 277 -25.78 13.05 -29.21
N LYS A 278 -24.89 13.03 -28.23
CA LYS A 278 -24.76 11.98 -27.19
C LYS A 278 -25.60 12.36 -25.95
N LEU A 279 -26.93 12.33 -26.11
CA LEU A 279 -27.87 12.85 -25.12
C LEU A 279 -28.00 11.93 -23.91
N VAL A 280 -27.95 10.60 -24.12
CA VAL A 280 -28.02 9.62 -23.03
C VAL A 280 -26.76 9.67 -22.16
N GLU A 281 -25.59 9.78 -22.79
CA GLU A 281 -24.30 9.92 -22.10
C GLU A 281 -24.26 11.24 -21.31
N ALA A 282 -24.79 12.32 -21.87
CA ALA A 282 -24.86 13.61 -21.17
C ALA A 282 -25.74 13.53 -19.93
N GLN A 283 -26.95 12.92 -20.05
CA GLN A 283 -27.86 12.77 -18.91
C GLN A 283 -27.25 11.89 -17.81
N ARG A 284 -26.67 10.77 -18.19
CA ARG A 284 -26.01 9.83 -17.26
C ARG A 284 -24.88 10.51 -16.48
N LEU A 285 -24.00 11.19 -17.18
CA LEU A 285 -22.88 11.92 -16.59
C LEU A 285 -23.35 13.01 -15.65
N GLU A 286 -24.34 13.80 -16.07
CA GLU A 286 -24.89 14.90 -15.27
C GLU A 286 -25.50 14.39 -13.96
N GLN A 287 -26.34 13.36 -14.00
CA GLN A 287 -26.98 12.80 -12.82
C GLN A 287 -25.95 12.24 -11.84
N ARG A 288 -25.00 11.45 -12.33
CA ARG A 288 -23.98 10.85 -11.49
C ARG A 288 -23.07 11.89 -10.84
N THR A 289 -22.56 12.83 -11.62
CA THR A 289 -21.62 13.81 -11.10
C THR A 289 -22.30 14.77 -10.12
N ARG A 290 -23.55 15.19 -10.36
CA ARG A 290 -24.29 16.02 -9.41
C ARG A 290 -24.52 15.31 -8.07
N PHE A 291 -24.88 14.04 -8.12
CA PHE A 291 -25.02 13.22 -6.90
C PHE A 291 -23.69 13.09 -6.14
N ASP A 292 -22.59 12.80 -6.84
CA ASP A 292 -21.27 12.70 -6.22
C ASP A 292 -20.86 14.04 -5.57
N LEU A 293 -21.12 15.18 -6.23
CA LEU A 293 -20.84 16.52 -5.69
C LEU A 293 -21.66 16.84 -4.43
N GLU A 294 -22.92 16.44 -4.38
CA GLU A 294 -23.78 16.60 -3.20
C GLU A 294 -23.23 15.77 -2.01
N MET A 295 -22.84 14.51 -2.27
CA MET A 295 -22.23 13.65 -1.25
C MET A 295 -20.89 14.22 -0.72
N ILE A 296 -20.04 14.74 -1.62
CA ILE A 296 -18.77 15.37 -1.23
C ILE A 296 -19.03 16.63 -0.38
N LEU A 297 -20.02 17.44 -0.74
CA LEU A 297 -20.35 18.67 -0.02
C LEU A 297 -20.87 18.39 1.40
N GLU A 298 -21.77 17.43 1.55
CA GLU A 298 -22.46 17.11 2.81
C GLU A 298 -21.64 16.19 3.72
N LEU A 299 -21.00 15.17 3.15
CA LEU A 299 -20.29 14.13 3.93
C LEU A 299 -18.77 14.20 3.82
N GLY A 300 -18.22 15.02 2.91
CA GLY A 300 -16.79 15.05 2.62
C GLY A 300 -16.29 13.85 1.82
N TYR A 301 -17.19 12.99 1.34
CA TYR A 301 -16.86 11.73 0.67
C TYR A 301 -17.97 11.30 -0.30
N CYS A 302 -17.61 10.59 -1.37
CA CYS A 302 -18.55 9.86 -2.23
C CYS A 302 -17.96 8.50 -2.67
N ASN A 303 -18.81 7.58 -3.10
CA ASN A 303 -18.36 6.32 -3.69
C ASN A 303 -17.63 6.57 -5.02
N GLY A 304 -16.34 6.18 -5.08
CA GLY A 304 -15.49 6.44 -6.22
C GLY A 304 -14.84 7.83 -6.20
N ILE A 305 -14.66 8.41 -5.01
CA ILE A 305 -14.00 9.72 -4.81
C ILE A 305 -12.62 9.77 -5.49
N GLU A 306 -11.95 8.64 -5.63
CA GLU A 306 -10.67 8.51 -6.34
C GLU A 306 -10.74 8.98 -7.80
N ASN A 307 -11.91 8.95 -8.44
CA ASN A 307 -12.09 9.45 -9.81
C ASN A 307 -11.95 10.98 -9.93
N TYR A 308 -11.99 11.68 -8.80
CA TYR A 308 -11.78 13.12 -8.70
C TYR A 308 -10.38 13.48 -8.18
N SER A 309 -9.44 12.52 -8.15
CA SER A 309 -8.09 12.65 -7.59
C SER A 309 -7.30 13.84 -8.17
N ARG A 310 -7.50 14.21 -9.44
CA ARG A 310 -6.90 15.42 -10.06
C ARG A 310 -7.22 16.67 -9.24
N TYR A 311 -8.48 16.89 -8.93
CA TYR A 311 -8.95 18.05 -8.19
C TYR A 311 -8.60 18.01 -6.73
N LEU A 312 -8.70 16.83 -6.11
CA LEU A 312 -8.38 16.64 -4.69
C LEU A 312 -6.89 16.78 -4.38
N SER A 313 -6.02 16.41 -5.33
CA SER A 313 -4.56 16.54 -5.17
C SER A 313 -3.99 17.84 -5.70
N GLY A 314 -4.75 18.60 -6.49
CA GLY A 314 -4.30 19.82 -7.16
C GLY A 314 -3.23 19.59 -8.24
N ARG A 315 -3.03 18.36 -8.68
CA ARG A 315 -2.05 18.02 -9.73
C ARG A 315 -2.56 18.43 -11.12
N PRO A 316 -1.66 18.79 -12.04
CA PRO A 316 -2.07 19.16 -13.40
C PRO A 316 -2.67 17.98 -14.15
N ALA A 317 -3.47 18.28 -15.17
CA ALA A 317 -4.08 17.29 -16.04
C ALA A 317 -3.01 16.38 -16.67
N GLY A 318 -3.27 15.06 -16.66
CA GLY A 318 -2.37 14.04 -17.19
C GLY A 318 -1.30 13.55 -16.22
N ALA A 319 -1.07 14.22 -15.08
CA ALA A 319 -0.16 13.74 -14.06
C ALA A 319 -0.73 12.51 -13.33
N ALA A 320 0.15 11.62 -12.86
CA ALA A 320 -0.25 10.54 -11.97
C ALA A 320 -0.75 11.09 -10.63
N PRO A 321 -1.73 10.43 -9.96
CA PRO A 321 -2.09 10.80 -8.61
C PRO A 321 -0.89 10.55 -7.67
N PRO A 322 -0.89 11.15 -6.45
CA PRO A 322 0.06 10.78 -5.42
C PRO A 322 0.00 9.29 -5.12
N THR A 323 1.14 8.68 -4.88
CA THR A 323 1.30 7.23 -4.64
C THR A 323 2.08 7.00 -3.35
N LEU A 324 2.38 5.73 -3.02
CA LEU A 324 3.23 5.42 -1.86
C LEU A 324 4.65 6.01 -2.02
N TYR A 325 5.12 6.20 -3.25
CA TYR A 325 6.44 6.82 -3.51
C TYR A 325 6.52 8.28 -3.04
N ASP A 326 5.40 9.01 -3.06
CA ASP A 326 5.33 10.38 -2.54
C ASP A 326 5.48 10.46 -1.00
N TYR A 327 5.29 9.35 -0.28
CA TYR A 327 5.50 9.23 1.18
C TYR A 327 6.93 8.81 1.54
N LEU A 328 7.73 8.33 0.56
CA LEU A 328 9.08 7.87 0.85
C LEU A 328 10.02 9.03 1.14
N PRO A 329 10.90 8.90 2.16
CA PRO A 329 11.98 9.85 2.36
C PRO A 329 12.96 9.85 1.16
N ALA A 330 13.64 10.97 0.93
CA ALA A 330 14.56 11.12 -0.19
C ALA A 330 15.75 10.14 -0.16
N ASP A 331 16.10 9.64 1.01
CA ASP A 331 17.17 8.67 1.25
C ASP A 331 16.67 7.23 1.33
N ALA A 332 15.43 6.95 0.96
CA ALA A 332 14.89 5.59 0.97
C ALA A 332 15.67 4.64 0.05
N LEU A 333 15.58 3.34 0.35
CA LEU A 333 16.09 2.24 -0.47
C LEU A 333 14.90 1.46 -1.05
N LEU A 334 15.00 1.05 -2.32
CA LEU A 334 14.04 0.15 -2.95
C LEU A 334 14.67 -1.24 -3.13
N VAL A 335 13.99 -2.26 -2.66
CA VAL A 335 14.34 -3.66 -2.90
C VAL A 335 13.21 -4.28 -3.73
N ILE A 336 13.51 -4.86 -4.86
CA ILE A 336 12.53 -5.50 -5.75
C ILE A 336 12.79 -7.00 -5.75
N ASP A 337 11.92 -7.71 -5.03
CA ASP A 337 11.98 -9.17 -4.96
C ASP A 337 11.38 -9.80 -6.22
N GLU A 338 11.97 -10.91 -6.66
CA GLU A 338 11.67 -11.58 -7.94
C GLU A 338 11.52 -10.53 -9.08
N SER A 339 12.53 -9.68 -9.21
CA SER A 339 12.50 -8.47 -10.05
C SER A 339 12.16 -8.78 -11.51
N HIS A 340 12.57 -9.94 -12.03
CA HIS A 340 12.22 -10.42 -13.37
C HIS A 340 10.69 -10.58 -13.60
N VAL A 341 9.89 -10.64 -12.52
CA VAL A 341 8.43 -10.63 -12.56
C VAL A 341 7.89 -9.25 -12.16
N SER A 342 8.42 -8.66 -11.10
CA SER A 342 7.87 -7.43 -10.49
C SER A 342 8.05 -6.21 -11.41
N VAL A 343 9.19 -6.07 -12.08
CA VAL A 343 9.44 -4.93 -12.98
C VAL A 343 8.51 -4.93 -14.20
N PRO A 344 8.34 -6.05 -14.94
CA PRO A 344 7.34 -6.13 -16.00
C PRO A 344 5.91 -5.87 -15.55
N GLN A 345 5.53 -6.27 -14.32
CA GLN A 345 4.20 -5.98 -13.77
C GLN A 345 3.96 -4.47 -13.66
N VAL A 346 4.92 -3.70 -13.15
CA VAL A 346 4.81 -2.23 -13.07
C VAL A 346 4.51 -1.65 -14.46
N GLY A 347 5.21 -2.09 -15.50
CA GLY A 347 5.00 -1.64 -16.88
C GLY A 347 3.64 -2.01 -17.48
N ALA A 348 3.06 -3.12 -17.04
CA ALA A 348 1.80 -3.65 -17.60
C ALA A 348 0.53 -2.95 -17.06
N MET A 349 0.57 -2.41 -15.83
CA MET A 349 -0.63 -1.93 -15.12
C MET A 349 -1.34 -0.76 -15.83
N TYR A 350 -0.60 0.19 -16.37
CA TYR A 350 -1.16 1.41 -16.95
C TYR A 350 -2.08 1.17 -18.15
N LYS A 351 -1.66 0.33 -19.09
CA LYS A 351 -2.37 0.14 -20.38
C LYS A 351 -3.78 -0.42 -20.19
N GLY A 352 -3.91 -1.42 -19.31
CA GLY A 352 -5.22 -2.05 -19.04
C GLY A 352 -6.21 -1.11 -18.35
N ASP A 353 -5.72 -0.35 -17.34
CA ASP A 353 -6.55 0.63 -16.63
C ASP A 353 -6.99 1.76 -17.57
N ARG A 354 -6.11 2.27 -18.40
CA ARG A 354 -6.37 3.35 -19.36
C ARG A 354 -7.47 3.00 -20.36
N SER A 355 -7.36 1.86 -21.04
CA SER A 355 -8.34 1.41 -22.04
C SER A 355 -9.75 1.29 -21.46
N ARG A 356 -9.87 0.71 -20.27
CA ARG A 356 -11.15 0.56 -19.56
C ARG A 356 -11.76 1.93 -19.23
N LYS A 357 -10.99 2.86 -18.70
CA LYS A 357 -11.47 4.20 -18.32
C LYS A 357 -11.81 5.08 -19.50
N GLU A 358 -11.09 4.98 -20.61
CA GLU A 358 -11.45 5.70 -21.85
C GLU A 358 -12.85 5.34 -22.31
N THR A 359 -13.22 4.06 -22.28
CA THR A 359 -14.59 3.62 -22.58
C THR A 359 -15.62 4.22 -21.60
N LEU A 360 -15.34 4.24 -20.30
CA LEU A 360 -16.24 4.84 -19.31
C LEU A 360 -16.43 6.35 -19.53
N VAL A 361 -15.39 7.07 -19.92
CA VAL A 361 -15.44 8.51 -20.22
C VAL A 361 -16.17 8.77 -21.52
N GLU A 362 -15.93 7.97 -22.56
CA GLU A 362 -16.57 8.13 -23.86
C GLU A 362 -18.09 7.97 -23.77
N TYR A 363 -18.55 6.99 -22.98
CA TYR A 363 -19.98 6.66 -22.83
C TYR A 363 -20.66 7.35 -21.64
N GLY A 364 -20.04 8.40 -21.07
CA GLY A 364 -20.66 9.28 -20.07
C GLY A 364 -20.81 8.66 -18.67
N PHE A 365 -20.05 7.65 -18.32
CA PHE A 365 -20.03 7.10 -16.96
C PHE A 365 -19.10 7.87 -16.01
N ARG A 366 -18.04 8.50 -16.56
CA ARG A 366 -17.05 9.27 -15.81
C ARG A 366 -16.65 10.54 -16.56
N LEU A 367 -16.21 11.54 -15.78
CA LEU A 367 -15.58 12.74 -16.33
C LEU A 367 -14.20 12.44 -16.94
N PRO A 368 -13.71 13.24 -17.91
CA PRO A 368 -12.36 13.09 -18.44
C PRO A 368 -11.25 13.07 -17.39
N SER A 369 -11.39 13.82 -16.31
CA SER A 369 -10.44 13.83 -15.18
C SER A 369 -10.26 12.48 -14.49
N ALA A 370 -11.23 11.57 -14.58
CA ALA A 370 -11.11 10.21 -14.07
C ALA A 370 -9.98 9.40 -14.72
N LEU A 371 -9.52 9.82 -15.92
CA LEU A 371 -8.36 9.24 -16.58
C LEU A 371 -7.05 9.49 -15.84
N ASP A 372 -6.99 10.46 -14.95
CA ASP A 372 -5.81 10.78 -14.15
C ASP A 372 -5.76 9.98 -12.83
N ASN A 373 -6.88 9.39 -12.41
CA ASN A 373 -6.84 8.34 -11.39
C ASN A 373 -6.33 7.04 -12.02
N ARG A 374 -5.04 6.88 -12.10
CA ARG A 374 -4.36 5.80 -12.81
C ARG A 374 -3.11 5.34 -12.07
N PRO A 375 -2.64 4.12 -12.29
CA PRO A 375 -1.30 3.76 -11.84
C PRO A 375 -0.24 4.62 -12.54
N MET A 376 0.93 4.72 -11.94
CA MET A 376 2.09 5.34 -12.58
C MET A 376 2.37 4.65 -13.92
N ARG A 377 2.84 5.43 -14.89
CA ARG A 377 3.52 4.87 -16.07
C ARG A 377 4.90 4.40 -15.69
N PHE A 378 5.47 3.54 -16.51
CA PHE A 378 6.78 2.97 -16.24
C PHE A 378 7.88 4.05 -16.16
N ASP A 379 7.87 4.99 -17.08
CA ASP A 379 8.79 6.13 -17.11
C ASP A 379 8.66 7.05 -15.87
N GLU A 380 7.44 7.23 -15.38
CA GLU A 380 7.18 7.99 -14.15
C GLU A 380 7.73 7.25 -12.92
N TRP A 381 7.52 5.93 -12.87
CA TRP A 381 8.03 5.08 -11.81
C TRP A 381 9.57 5.06 -11.78
N GLU A 382 10.22 4.93 -12.94
CA GLU A 382 11.68 5.02 -13.04
C GLU A 382 12.20 6.35 -12.48
N GLY A 383 11.52 7.46 -12.82
CA GLY A 383 11.93 8.80 -12.41
C GLY A 383 11.83 9.08 -10.91
N VAL A 384 10.97 8.35 -10.16
CA VAL A 384 10.79 8.53 -8.70
C VAL A 384 11.40 7.40 -7.89
N SER A 385 11.88 6.34 -8.52
CA SER A 385 12.47 5.19 -7.82
C SER A 385 13.78 5.58 -7.15
N PRO A 386 13.95 5.29 -5.85
CA PRO A 386 15.22 5.54 -5.15
C PRO A 386 16.29 4.55 -5.59
N GLN A 387 17.47 4.58 -4.95
CA GLN A 387 18.49 3.55 -5.16
C GLN A 387 17.90 2.16 -4.99
N THR A 388 18.11 1.27 -5.98
CA THR A 388 17.37 0.03 -6.10
C THR A 388 18.30 -1.19 -6.08
N ILE A 389 17.90 -2.21 -5.31
CA ILE A 389 18.46 -3.56 -5.36
C ILE A 389 17.42 -4.48 -6.01
N PHE A 390 17.75 -5.01 -7.17
CA PHE A 390 17.01 -6.11 -7.80
C PHE A 390 17.42 -7.42 -7.17
N VAL A 391 16.44 -8.23 -6.74
CA VAL A 391 16.70 -9.55 -6.16
C VAL A 391 16.05 -10.60 -7.04
N SER A 392 16.82 -11.50 -7.60
CA SER A 392 16.31 -12.57 -8.46
C SER A 392 17.26 -13.75 -8.55
N ALA A 393 16.71 -14.95 -8.77
CA ALA A 393 17.50 -16.12 -9.19
C ALA A 393 17.76 -16.11 -10.71
N THR A 394 16.91 -15.44 -11.47
CA THR A 394 16.90 -15.38 -12.94
C THR A 394 16.64 -13.95 -13.43
N PRO A 395 17.58 -13.00 -13.22
CA PRO A 395 17.39 -11.61 -13.64
C PRO A 395 17.01 -11.49 -15.11
N GLY A 396 16.12 -10.54 -15.43
CA GLY A 396 15.68 -10.27 -16.79
C GLY A 396 16.59 -9.27 -17.54
N ASN A 397 16.13 -8.86 -18.72
CA ASN A 397 16.87 -7.91 -19.56
C ASN A 397 16.97 -6.53 -18.91
N TYR A 398 15.92 -6.10 -18.19
CA TYR A 398 15.91 -4.79 -17.53
C TYR A 398 17.03 -4.68 -16.50
N GLU A 399 17.19 -5.68 -15.64
CA GLU A 399 18.25 -5.73 -14.65
C GLU A 399 19.63 -5.79 -15.30
N ALA A 400 19.78 -6.57 -16.38
CA ALA A 400 21.04 -6.70 -17.12
C ALA A 400 21.48 -5.36 -17.75
N GLU A 401 20.53 -4.55 -18.22
CA GLU A 401 20.79 -3.27 -18.88
C GLU A 401 21.05 -2.12 -17.87
N HIS A 402 20.43 -2.18 -16.68
CA HIS A 402 20.44 -1.06 -15.73
C HIS A 402 21.33 -1.27 -14.51
N ALA A 403 21.65 -2.52 -14.14
CA ALA A 403 22.48 -2.77 -12.97
C ALA A 403 23.93 -2.31 -13.16
N GLY A 404 24.37 -1.34 -12.32
CA GLY A 404 25.75 -0.93 -12.25
C GLY A 404 26.67 -1.99 -11.62
N ARG A 405 26.09 -2.97 -10.91
CA ARG A 405 26.79 -4.10 -10.30
C ARG A 405 25.86 -5.31 -10.20
N VAL A 406 26.40 -6.49 -10.50
CA VAL A 406 25.75 -7.78 -10.20
C VAL A 406 26.55 -8.46 -9.10
N VAL A 407 25.86 -8.86 -8.04
CA VAL A 407 26.41 -9.56 -6.88
C VAL A 407 25.83 -10.96 -6.83
N GLU A 408 26.70 -11.96 -6.82
CA GLU A 408 26.29 -13.37 -6.85
C GLU A 408 26.18 -13.95 -5.42
N GLN A 409 25.14 -14.74 -5.20
CA GLN A 409 24.91 -15.51 -3.97
C GLN A 409 24.37 -16.89 -4.34
N VAL A 410 25.26 -17.78 -4.78
CA VAL A 410 24.92 -19.07 -5.37
C VAL A 410 25.05 -20.24 -4.39
N VAL A 411 25.81 -20.07 -3.32
CA VAL A 411 25.98 -21.08 -2.29
C VAL A 411 24.78 -21.10 -1.33
N ARG A 412 24.19 -22.27 -1.08
CA ARG A 412 23.18 -22.46 -0.04
C ARG A 412 23.86 -22.80 1.30
N PRO A 413 23.83 -21.88 2.29
CA PRO A 413 24.48 -22.11 3.58
C PRO A 413 23.93 -23.31 4.34
N THR A 414 22.68 -23.70 4.06
CA THR A 414 22.01 -24.85 4.68
C THR A 414 22.53 -26.21 4.19
N GLY A 415 23.35 -26.23 3.15
CA GLY A 415 23.83 -27.47 2.53
C GLY A 415 22.76 -28.25 1.76
N LEU A 416 21.56 -27.67 1.60
CA LEU A 416 20.51 -28.30 0.78
C LEU A 416 20.93 -28.32 -0.69
N VAL A 417 21.05 -29.52 -1.24
CA VAL A 417 21.33 -29.70 -2.66
C VAL A 417 20.06 -29.56 -3.49
N ASP A 418 20.21 -29.21 -4.78
CA ASP A 418 19.09 -29.21 -5.70
C ASP A 418 18.47 -30.61 -5.82
N PRO A 419 17.14 -30.70 -5.99
CA PRO A 419 16.50 -31.96 -6.26
C PRO A 419 17.04 -32.55 -7.56
N GLN A 420 17.15 -33.88 -7.60
CA GLN A 420 17.51 -34.56 -8.83
C GLN A 420 16.41 -34.34 -9.87
N VAL A 421 16.79 -33.77 -11.01
CA VAL A 421 15.87 -33.50 -12.11
C VAL A 421 16.05 -34.53 -13.21
N GLU A 422 14.97 -35.20 -13.58
CA GLU A 422 14.91 -36.13 -14.70
C GLU A 422 14.02 -35.54 -15.81
N VAL A 423 14.57 -35.38 -16.99
CA VAL A 423 13.80 -34.91 -18.15
C VAL A 423 13.25 -36.10 -18.92
N ARG A 424 11.93 -36.16 -19.06
CA ARG A 424 11.22 -37.24 -19.74
C ARG A 424 10.42 -36.73 -20.94
N PRO A 425 10.14 -37.58 -21.95
CA PRO A 425 9.36 -37.19 -23.12
C PRO A 425 7.92 -36.75 -22.75
N ALA A 426 7.45 -35.64 -23.32
CA ALA A 426 6.12 -35.12 -23.04
C ALA A 426 4.97 -35.88 -23.70
N LEU A 427 5.23 -36.72 -24.71
CA LEU A 427 4.20 -37.46 -25.47
C LEU A 427 3.39 -38.42 -24.62
N THR A 428 3.98 -39.02 -23.58
CA THR A 428 3.36 -39.99 -22.68
C THR A 428 3.31 -39.48 -21.22
N GLN A 429 3.38 -38.17 -21.01
CA GLN A 429 3.56 -37.56 -19.70
C GLN A 429 2.49 -37.95 -18.67
N VAL A 430 1.23 -38.16 -19.11
CA VAL A 430 0.11 -38.54 -18.18
C VAL A 430 0.29 -39.94 -17.68
N ASP A 431 0.58 -40.90 -18.56
CA ASP A 431 0.76 -42.32 -18.18
C ASP A 431 2.02 -42.49 -17.34
N ASP A 432 3.09 -41.76 -17.69
CA ASP A 432 4.35 -41.76 -16.94
C ASP A 432 4.14 -41.19 -15.53
N LEU A 433 3.45 -40.06 -15.41
CA LEU A 433 3.11 -39.43 -14.11
C LEU A 433 2.27 -40.37 -13.24
N LEU A 434 1.22 -40.99 -13.80
CA LEU A 434 0.40 -41.98 -13.07
C LEU A 434 1.21 -43.19 -12.58
N SER A 435 2.13 -43.68 -13.42
CA SER A 435 3.05 -44.75 -13.05
C SER A 435 3.95 -44.32 -11.88
N GLU A 436 4.53 -43.13 -11.92
CA GLU A 436 5.38 -42.63 -10.84
C GLU A 436 4.60 -42.38 -9.55
N ILE A 437 3.39 -41.81 -9.62
CA ILE A 437 2.50 -41.62 -8.46
C ILE A 437 2.22 -42.96 -7.82
N THR A 438 1.83 -43.98 -8.61
CA THR A 438 1.54 -45.34 -8.12
C THR A 438 2.73 -45.95 -7.40
N LYS A 439 3.94 -45.84 -7.96
CA LYS A 439 5.18 -46.29 -7.31
C LYS A 439 5.43 -45.58 -5.97
N ARG A 440 5.25 -44.25 -5.93
CA ARG A 440 5.48 -43.46 -4.71
C ARG A 440 4.51 -43.80 -3.63
N VAL A 441 3.21 -43.92 -3.97
CA VAL A 441 2.16 -44.36 -3.03
C VAL A 441 2.46 -45.74 -2.48
N ALA A 442 2.88 -46.71 -3.32
CA ALA A 442 3.26 -48.04 -2.89
C ALA A 442 4.46 -48.04 -1.92
N CYS A 443 5.36 -47.07 -2.02
CA CYS A 443 6.49 -46.88 -1.12
C CYS A 443 6.15 -46.06 0.14
N LEU A 444 4.86 -45.77 0.41
CA LEU A 444 4.39 -44.93 1.52
C LEU A 444 4.99 -43.52 1.55
N LEU A 445 5.47 -43.00 0.41
CA LEU A 445 5.88 -41.63 0.26
C LEU A 445 4.64 -40.80 -0.02
N TYR A 446 4.01 -40.32 1.04
CA TYR A 446 2.90 -39.36 0.93
C TYR A 446 3.44 -37.98 0.59
N THR A 447 2.79 -37.32 -0.34
CA THR A 447 2.99 -35.87 -0.58
C THR A 447 2.54 -35.10 0.65
N SER A 448 3.17 -33.96 0.92
CA SER A 448 2.67 -33.06 1.96
C SER A 448 1.18 -32.81 1.80
N PRO A 449 0.41 -32.79 2.91
CA PRO A 449 -0.99 -32.41 2.84
C PRO A 449 -1.13 -31.05 2.12
N SER A 450 -2.13 -30.97 1.26
CA SER A 450 -2.46 -29.70 0.61
C SER A 450 -2.80 -28.65 1.69
N PRO A 451 -2.43 -27.40 1.54
CA PRO A 451 -2.89 -26.32 2.43
C PRO A 451 -4.41 -26.22 2.56
N ARG A 452 -5.17 -26.92 1.70
CA ARG A 452 -6.63 -27.04 1.78
C ARG A 452 -7.11 -28.15 2.71
N ASP A 453 -6.21 -29.01 3.18
CA ASP A 453 -6.53 -30.17 4.02
C ASP A 453 -6.18 -29.94 5.51
N SER A 454 -5.77 -28.70 5.85
CA SER A 454 -5.45 -28.25 7.22
C SER A 454 -6.45 -27.21 7.72
#